data_7704bdb33f754261a1ef6aa3d56e0f4f
#
_entry.id   7704bdb33f754261a1ef6aa3d56e0f4f
#
_cell.length_a   1.000
_cell.length_b   1.000
_cell.length_c   1.000
_cell.angle_alpha   90.00
_cell.angle_beta   90.00
_cell.angle_gamma   90.00
#
_symmetry.space_group_name_H-M   'P 1'
#
loop_
_entity.id
_entity.type
_entity.pdbx_description
1 polymer ?
#
loop_
_entity_poly.entity_id
_entity_poly.type
_entity_poly.pdbx_seq_one_letter_code
_entity_poly.pdbx_strand_id
1 'polypeptide(L)'
;MTMDSGNRLFVGNLPFRMTRDELYDLFAQAGAVTSVHIPTDRETGRPRGFGFVEMEDEGSLEQAIQMFNGYSVSGRALVVNQARPRESRPDF
;
A
#
# COMPACT_ATOMS: atom_id res chain seq x y z
N MET A 1 -19.97 -4.10 8.70
CA MET A 1 -19.70 -4.13 8.57
C MET A 1 -18.77 -4.13 7.79
N THR A 2 -18.38 -4.06 7.33
CA THR A 2 -17.70 -4.10 6.56
C THR A 2 -16.52 -3.69 6.67
N MET A 3 -15.97 -4.07 7.00
CA MET A 3 -14.90 -3.75 7.27
C MET A 3 -14.02 -3.47 6.24
N ASP A 4 -14.16 -3.77 5.20
CA ASP A 4 -13.37 -3.51 4.21
C ASP A 4 -13.65 -2.29 3.64
N SER A 5 -13.04 -1.29 3.87
CA SER A 5 -13.43 0.02 3.49
C SER A 5 -13.28 0.29 2.04
N GLY A 6 -12.52 -0.43 1.33
CA GLY A 6 -12.27 -0.07 -0.04
C GLY A 6 -11.20 0.98 -0.20
N ASN A 7 -10.62 1.44 0.87
CA ASN A 7 -9.57 2.45 0.79
C ASN A 7 -8.20 1.83 0.98
N ARG A 8 -8.03 0.65 0.44
CA ARG A 8 -6.78 -0.06 0.56
C ARG A 8 -5.96 0.11 -0.70
N LEU A 9 -4.68 0.35 -0.52
CA LEU A 9 -3.74 0.49 -1.61
C LEU A 9 -2.82 -0.70 -1.67
N PHE A 10 -2.49 -1.10 -2.90
CA PHE A 10 -1.42 -2.08 -3.11
C PHE A 10 -0.19 -1.28 -3.45
N VAL A 11 0.91 -1.54 -2.77
CA VAL A 11 2.17 -0.85 -2.99
C VAL A 11 3.20 -1.91 -3.36
N GLY A 12 3.66 -1.88 -4.59
CA GLY A 12 4.60 -2.88 -5.07
C GLY A 12 5.99 -2.30 -5.30
N ASN A 13 6.92 -3.18 -5.59
CA ASN A 13 8.30 -2.82 -5.86
C ASN A 13 8.95 -2.13 -4.66
N LEU A 14 8.61 -2.57 -3.45
CA LEU A 14 9.16 -1.98 -2.26
C LEU A 14 10.61 -2.39 -2.07
N PRO A 15 11.47 -1.48 -1.59
CA PRO A 15 12.81 -1.90 -1.21
C PRO A 15 12.75 -2.92 -0.10
N PHE A 16 13.64 -3.88 -0.10
CA PHE A 16 13.63 -4.90 0.93
C PHE A 16 13.87 -4.34 2.30
N ARG A 17 14.50 -3.20 2.41
CA ARG A 17 14.77 -2.63 3.70
C ARG A 17 13.66 -1.79 4.24
N MET A 18 12.64 -1.51 3.45
CA MET A 18 11.58 -0.63 3.92
C MET A 18 10.77 -1.32 4.99
N THR A 19 10.61 -0.65 6.12
CA THR A 19 9.85 -1.19 7.23
C THR A 19 8.41 -0.68 7.17
N ARG A 20 7.57 -1.30 7.98
CA ARG A 20 6.19 -0.86 8.07
C ARG A 20 6.11 0.59 8.53
N ASP A 21 6.95 0.98 9.48
CA ASP A 21 6.93 2.35 9.97
C ASP A 21 7.34 3.32 8.90
N GLU A 22 8.30 2.96 8.08
CA GLU A 22 8.72 3.84 7.01
C GLU A 22 7.63 3.99 5.97
N LEU A 23 6.93 2.91 5.68
CA LEU A 23 5.86 2.97 4.72
C LEU A 23 4.71 3.82 5.28
N TYR A 24 4.43 3.67 6.55
CA TYR A 24 3.41 4.47 7.21
C TYR A 24 3.77 5.95 7.09
N ASP A 25 5.00 6.32 7.44
CA ASP A 25 5.41 7.70 7.41
C ASP A 25 5.33 8.27 6.00
N LEU A 26 5.70 7.50 5.02
CA LEU A 26 5.66 7.96 3.66
C LEU A 26 4.23 8.27 3.24
N PHE A 27 3.32 7.35 3.47
CA PHE A 27 1.95 7.54 3.02
C PHE A 27 1.17 8.51 3.91
N ALA A 28 1.64 8.75 5.12
CA ALA A 28 1.00 9.75 5.97
C ALA A 28 1.11 11.15 5.38
N GLN A 29 2.00 11.35 4.43
CA GLN A 29 2.10 12.63 3.79
C GLN A 29 0.95 12.88 2.83
N ALA A 30 0.28 11.85 2.38
CA ALA A 30 -0.84 12.01 1.48
C ALA A 30 -2.16 12.11 2.22
N GLY A 31 -2.21 11.68 3.47
CA GLY A 31 -3.44 11.72 4.24
C GLY A 31 -3.34 10.78 5.41
N ALA A 32 -4.43 10.59 6.12
CA ALA A 32 -4.41 9.75 7.30
C ALA A 32 -4.34 8.28 6.92
N VAL A 33 -3.40 7.57 7.51
CA VAL A 33 -3.21 6.15 7.26
C VAL A 33 -3.81 5.39 8.41
N THR A 34 -4.66 4.43 8.14
CA THR A 34 -5.29 3.67 9.20
C THR A 34 -4.61 2.32 9.43
N SER A 35 -3.93 1.79 8.43
CA SER A 35 -3.31 0.49 8.59
C SER A 35 -2.24 0.27 7.55
N VAL A 36 -1.20 -0.44 7.90
CA VAL A 36 -0.12 -0.79 6.99
C VAL A 36 0.24 -2.23 7.22
N HIS A 37 0.38 -3.00 6.15
CA HIS A 37 0.74 -4.39 6.26
C HIS A 37 1.76 -4.74 5.20
N ILE A 38 2.87 -5.31 5.58
CA ILE A 38 3.90 -5.76 4.66
C ILE A 38 4.10 -7.24 4.88
N PRO A 39 3.60 -8.09 3.98
CA PRO A 39 3.76 -9.52 4.16
C PRO A 39 5.23 -9.93 4.07
N THR A 40 5.62 -10.90 4.84
CA THR A 40 6.98 -11.40 4.78
C THR A 40 6.95 -12.87 4.44
N ASP A 41 8.08 -13.33 3.90
CA ASP A 41 8.22 -14.71 3.56
C ASP A 41 8.43 -15.52 4.83
N ARG A 42 7.64 -16.57 5.06
CA ARG A 42 7.75 -17.34 6.23
C ARG A 42 9.06 -18.01 6.36
N GLU A 43 9.68 -18.40 5.29
CA GLU A 43 10.90 -19.12 5.37
C GLU A 43 12.09 -18.24 5.62
N THR A 44 12.15 -17.09 5.03
CA THR A 44 13.30 -16.22 5.15
C THR A 44 13.08 -15.05 6.07
N GLY A 45 11.83 -14.72 6.35
CA GLY A 45 11.51 -13.56 7.16
C GLY A 45 11.68 -12.25 6.43
N ARG A 46 11.90 -12.28 5.14
CA ARG A 46 12.12 -11.07 4.40
C ARG A 46 10.83 -10.53 3.80
N PRO A 47 10.72 -9.23 3.61
CA PRO A 47 9.55 -8.68 2.95
C PRO A 47 9.44 -9.23 1.55
N ARG A 48 8.23 -9.40 1.08
CA ARG A 48 8.00 -9.96 -0.24
C ARG A 48 8.07 -8.92 -1.33
N GLY A 49 8.37 -7.69 -1.03
CA GLY A 49 8.51 -6.67 -2.03
C GLY A 49 7.24 -5.90 -2.31
N PHE A 50 6.19 -6.15 -1.55
CA PHE A 50 4.96 -5.38 -1.71
C PHE A 50 4.28 -5.27 -0.36
N GLY A 51 3.34 -4.37 -0.27
CA GLY A 51 2.58 -4.18 0.95
C GLY A 51 1.24 -3.57 0.67
N PHE A 52 0.46 -3.41 1.73
CA PHE A 52 -0.86 -2.80 1.62
C PHE A 52 -0.96 -1.66 2.62
N VAL A 53 -1.56 -0.56 2.19
CA VAL A 53 -1.76 0.60 3.05
C VAL A 53 -3.22 0.95 2.99
N GLU A 54 -3.87 1.13 4.13
CA GLU A 54 -5.24 1.58 4.15
C GLU A 54 -5.27 3.02 4.55
N MET A 55 -5.97 3.83 3.77
CA MET A 55 -6.13 5.25 4.06
C MET A 55 -7.49 5.48 4.69
N GLU A 56 -7.61 6.61 5.37
CA GLU A 56 -8.83 6.87 6.10
C GLU A 56 -10.01 7.12 5.18
N ASP A 57 -9.81 7.77 4.06
CA ASP A 57 -10.89 8.07 3.17
C ASP A 57 -10.42 7.97 1.72
N GLU A 58 -11.38 8.11 0.82
CA GLU A 58 -11.09 7.93 -0.58
C GLU A 58 -10.26 9.05 -1.14
N GLY A 59 -10.43 10.25 -0.63
CA GLY A 59 -9.62 11.37 -1.07
C GLY A 59 -8.15 11.16 -0.77
N SER A 60 -7.87 10.64 0.43
CA SER A 60 -6.48 10.35 0.78
C SER A 60 -5.94 9.21 -0.05
N LEU A 61 -6.78 8.23 -0.38
CA LEU A 61 -6.36 7.12 -1.19
C LEU A 61 -5.95 7.61 -2.58
N GLU A 62 -6.75 8.47 -3.19
CA GLU A 62 -6.41 8.95 -4.51
C GLU A 62 -5.19 9.84 -4.49
N GLN A 63 -5.06 10.63 -3.44
CA GLN A 63 -3.91 11.49 -3.30
C GLN A 63 -2.65 10.64 -3.20
N ALA A 64 -2.71 9.56 -2.45
CA ALA A 64 -1.55 8.70 -2.28
C ALA A 64 -1.16 8.05 -3.60
N ILE A 65 -2.13 7.64 -4.40
CA ILE A 65 -1.81 7.06 -5.69
C ILE A 65 -1.10 8.09 -6.55
N GLN A 66 -1.62 9.29 -6.60
CA GLN A 66 -1.02 10.31 -7.43
C GLN A 66 0.35 10.72 -6.96
N MET A 67 0.56 10.76 -5.67
CA MET A 67 1.85 11.18 -5.15
C MET A 67 2.91 10.10 -5.26
N PHE A 68 2.53 8.86 -5.08
CA PHE A 68 3.52 7.83 -4.90
C PHE A 68 3.62 6.79 -5.99
N ASN A 69 2.69 6.75 -6.92
CA ASN A 69 2.84 5.82 -8.02
C ASN A 69 4.00 6.30 -8.88
N GLY A 70 5.04 5.52 -8.99
CA GLY A 70 6.24 5.93 -9.69
C GLY A 70 7.24 6.69 -8.84
N TYR A 71 6.94 6.86 -7.56
CA TYR A 71 7.82 7.60 -6.68
C TYR A 71 9.08 6.78 -6.41
N SER A 72 10.23 7.38 -6.56
CA SER A 72 11.46 6.67 -6.42
C SER A 72 11.91 6.59 -4.98
N VAL A 73 12.13 5.38 -4.49
CA VAL A 73 12.61 5.18 -3.14
C VAL A 73 13.77 4.21 -3.25
N SER A 74 14.93 4.61 -2.81
CA SER A 74 16.11 3.77 -2.82
C SER A 74 16.38 3.18 -4.20
N GLY A 75 16.15 3.98 -5.23
CA GLY A 75 16.40 3.55 -6.59
C GLY A 75 15.30 2.73 -7.22
N ARG A 76 14.18 2.56 -6.54
CA ARG A 76 13.08 1.78 -7.09
C ARG A 76 11.84 2.66 -7.21
N ALA A 77 11.15 2.54 -8.33
CA ALA A 77 9.91 3.29 -8.53
C ALA A 77 8.76 2.46 -7.97
N LEU A 78 8.06 2.99 -7.00
CA LEU A 78 6.96 2.28 -6.38
C LEU A 78 5.79 2.13 -7.34
N VAL A 79 5.06 1.04 -7.20
CA VAL A 79 3.84 0.82 -7.96
C VAL A 79 2.70 0.94 -6.97
N VAL A 80 1.85 1.94 -7.13
CA VAL A 80 0.78 2.19 -6.18
C VAL A 80 -0.54 2.15 -6.91
N ASN A 81 -1.40 1.24 -6.54
CA ASN A 81 -2.71 1.10 -7.15
C ASN A 81 -3.72 0.81 -6.07
N GLN A 82 -4.96 1.03 -6.37
CA GLN A 82 -6.00 0.71 -5.43
C GLN A 82 -6.19 -0.78 -5.39
N ALA A 83 -6.17 -1.35 -4.19
CA ALA A 83 -6.43 -2.77 -4.01
C ALA A 83 -7.91 -2.95 -3.80
N ARG A 84 -8.58 -3.72 -4.67
CA ARG A 84 -9.99 -3.88 -4.55
C ARG A 84 -10.35 -5.13 -3.85
N PRO A 85 -11.47 -5.16 -3.21
CA PRO A 85 -11.95 -6.37 -2.57
C PRO A 85 -12.21 -7.42 -3.62
N ARG A 86 -12.08 -8.69 -3.31
CA ARG A 86 -12.20 -9.61 -4.22
C ARG A 86 -13.48 -9.76 -4.73
N GLU A 87 -14.45 -9.63 -4.04
CA GLU A 87 -15.74 -9.83 -4.52
C GLU A 87 -16.10 -8.83 -5.49
N SER A 88 -15.41 -7.83 -5.69
CA SER A 88 -15.85 -6.85 -6.60
C SER A 88 -15.54 -7.26 -8.00
N ARG A 89 -14.99 -8.41 -8.31
CA ARG A 89 -14.71 -8.67 -9.56
C ARG A 89 -15.60 -9.48 -10.16
N PRO A 90 -16.33 -9.17 -10.87
CA PRO A 90 -17.24 -9.99 -11.51
C PRO A 90 -16.56 -10.73 -12.55
N ASP A 91 -16.12 -10.76 -13.12
CA ASP A 91 -15.76 -11.44 -13.87
C ASP A 91 -15.97 -11.69 -14.80
N PHE A 92 -16.02 -11.62 -15.17
CA PHE A 92 -16.21 -12.00 -15.92
C PHE A 92 -16.20 -12.21 -16.29
#